data_4883af81d961d0d84162eb057af738aa
#
_entry.id   4883af81d961d0d84162eb057af738aa
#
_cell.length_a   1.000
_cell.length_b   1.000
_cell.length_c   1.000
_cell.angle_alpha   90.00
_cell.angle_beta   90.00
_cell.angle_gamma   90.00
#
_symmetry.space_group_name_H-M   'P 1'
#
loop_
_entity.id
_entity.type
_entity.pdbx_description
1 polymer ?
#
loop_
_entity_poly.entity_id
_entity_poly.type
_entity_poly.pdbx_seq_one_letter_code
_entity_poly.pdbx_strand_id
1 'polypeptide(L)'
;ESGGREAAASGHPVVMVPGSYCYLDKYQGNPSTEPEALEGSVPLPKTYMYEPAPQDMPGRERVLGVQANLWTERIATPEYAEYMLYPRVFAVAEIAWSAPELKDYEDFRRRALMRIDAVRAKGYNTFDLAGSVRGERPESLEEVRHLAVGCPVTYASEWYEGYPADGPGSLTDGKLG
;
A
#
# COMPACT_ATOMS: atom_id res chain seq x y z
N GLU A 1 -7.71 11.92 3.58
CA GLU A 1 -8.09 12.61 2.34
C GLU A 1 -8.40 14.09 2.59
N SER A 2 -9.17 14.43 3.63
CA SER A 2 -9.52 15.82 3.96
C SER A 2 -8.29 16.71 4.20
N GLY A 3 -7.33 16.27 4.99
CA GLY A 3 -6.13 17.06 5.29
C GLY A 3 -5.32 17.44 4.05
N GLY A 4 -5.20 16.55 3.06
CA GLY A 4 -4.55 16.86 1.79
C GLY A 4 -5.34 17.91 0.97
N ARG A 5 -6.68 17.80 0.96
CA ARG A 5 -7.56 18.78 0.31
C ARG A 5 -7.48 20.16 0.98
N GLU A 6 -7.49 20.21 2.30
CA GLU A 6 -7.37 21.43 3.08
C GLU A 6 -6.01 22.11 2.88
N ALA A 7 -4.93 21.33 2.86
CA ALA A 7 -3.59 21.83 2.58
C ALA A 7 -3.48 22.42 1.16
N ALA A 8 -4.00 21.72 0.15
CA ALA A 8 -4.04 22.21 -1.22
C ALA A 8 -4.85 23.50 -1.35
N ALA A 9 -6.04 23.56 -0.75
CA ALA A 9 -6.89 24.75 -0.70
C ALA A 9 -6.21 25.94 0.01
N SER A 10 -5.33 25.65 0.97
CA SER A 10 -4.52 26.65 1.69
C SER A 10 -3.24 27.06 0.94
N GLY A 11 -3.05 26.58 -0.30
CA GLY A 11 -1.94 26.96 -1.17
C GLY A 11 -0.67 26.12 -1.03
N HIS A 12 -0.70 25.02 -0.27
CA HIS A 12 0.45 24.11 -0.11
C HIS A 12 0.50 23.06 -1.22
N PRO A 13 1.69 22.73 -1.78
CA PRO A 13 1.85 21.57 -2.63
C PRO A 13 1.66 20.28 -1.80
N VAL A 14 0.92 19.32 -2.36
CA VAL A 14 0.57 18.07 -1.64
C VAL A 14 0.76 16.85 -2.55
N VAL A 15 1.13 15.73 -1.93
CA VAL A 15 1.01 14.38 -2.49
C VAL A 15 -0.11 13.68 -1.74
N MET A 16 -1.11 13.18 -2.46
CA MET A 16 -2.28 12.55 -1.86
C MET A 16 -1.98 11.09 -1.48
N VAL A 17 -2.22 10.75 -0.21
CA VAL A 17 -1.95 9.41 0.34
C VAL A 17 -3.14 8.91 1.20
N PRO A 18 -4.36 8.85 0.66
CA PRO A 18 -5.52 8.45 1.46
C PRO A 18 -5.50 6.96 1.80
N GLY A 19 -5.55 6.62 3.09
CA GLY A 19 -5.55 5.23 3.56
C GLY A 19 -6.74 4.40 3.09
N SER A 20 -7.83 5.06 2.67
CA SER A 20 -9.01 4.37 2.11
C SER A 20 -8.80 3.83 0.69
N TYR A 21 -7.77 4.29 -0.04
CA TYR A 21 -7.54 3.96 -1.44
C TYR A 21 -6.11 3.51 -1.73
N CYS A 22 -5.14 4.01 -0.96
CA CYS A 22 -3.71 3.91 -1.27
C CYS A 22 -2.91 3.15 -0.21
N TYR A 23 -3.54 2.61 0.85
CA TYR A 23 -2.87 1.74 1.81
C TYR A 23 -2.97 0.29 1.33
N LEU A 24 -1.87 -0.19 0.75
CA LEU A 24 -1.78 -1.51 0.14
C LEU A 24 -1.47 -2.63 1.15
N ASP A 25 -1.37 -2.32 2.40
CA ASP A 25 -1.30 -3.21 3.55
C ASP A 25 -2.67 -3.71 4.03
N LYS A 26 -3.77 -3.20 3.43
CA LYS A 26 -5.15 -3.66 3.67
C LYS A 26 -5.55 -4.78 2.71
N TYR A 27 -6.56 -5.56 3.11
CA TYR A 27 -7.10 -6.65 2.30
C TYR A 27 -7.48 -6.20 0.89
N GLN A 28 -7.09 -6.97 -0.12
CA GLN A 28 -7.52 -6.76 -1.49
C GLN A 28 -8.63 -7.71 -1.96
N GLY A 29 -8.79 -8.84 -1.31
CA GLY A 29 -9.86 -9.81 -1.51
C GLY A 29 -10.73 -9.99 -0.27
N ASN A 30 -11.30 -11.19 -0.09
CA ASN A 30 -12.13 -11.52 1.06
C ASN A 30 -11.27 -11.79 2.30
N PRO A 31 -11.40 -11.02 3.39
CA PRO A 31 -10.59 -11.21 4.61
C PRO A 31 -10.65 -12.62 5.21
N SER A 32 -11.75 -13.35 5.00
CA SER A 32 -11.89 -14.71 5.52
C SER A 32 -11.05 -15.77 4.79
N THR A 33 -10.53 -15.41 3.61
CA THR A 33 -9.76 -16.31 2.73
C THR A 33 -8.38 -15.77 2.38
N GLU A 34 -8.11 -14.51 2.71
CA GLU A 34 -6.83 -13.85 2.49
C GLU A 34 -5.87 -14.10 3.66
N PRO A 35 -4.55 -14.04 3.45
CA PRO A 35 -3.59 -13.93 4.53
C PRO A 35 -3.88 -12.70 5.39
N GLU A 36 -3.44 -12.71 6.65
CA GLU A 36 -3.68 -11.60 7.58
C GLU A 36 -3.11 -10.28 7.04
N ALA A 37 -3.92 -9.23 7.07
CA ALA A 37 -3.57 -7.90 6.64
C ALA A 37 -4.09 -6.84 7.62
N LEU A 38 -3.73 -5.59 7.45
CA LEU A 38 -4.31 -4.50 8.24
C LEU A 38 -5.82 -4.44 8.00
N GLU A 39 -6.55 -4.11 9.05
CA GLU A 39 -8.02 -4.01 9.01
C GLU A 39 -8.52 -3.05 7.92
N GLY A 40 -9.58 -3.46 7.26
CA GLY A 40 -10.20 -2.74 6.15
C GLY A 40 -9.88 -3.34 4.79
N SER A 41 -10.56 -2.84 3.76
CA SER A 41 -10.47 -3.38 2.41
C SER A 41 -10.17 -2.30 1.37
N VAL A 42 -9.14 -2.58 0.55
CA VAL A 42 -8.71 -1.75 -0.57
C VAL A 42 -8.51 -2.65 -1.80
N PRO A 43 -9.59 -3.15 -2.41
CA PRO A 43 -9.51 -3.95 -3.62
C PRO A 43 -9.09 -3.11 -4.82
N LEU A 44 -8.60 -3.78 -5.87
CA LEU A 44 -8.11 -3.14 -7.09
C LEU A 44 -9.05 -2.08 -7.68
N PRO A 45 -10.38 -2.33 -7.84
CA PRO A 45 -11.30 -1.32 -8.35
C PRO A 45 -11.33 -0.06 -7.50
N LYS A 46 -11.26 -0.21 -6.17
CA LYS A 46 -11.31 0.91 -5.25
C LYS A 46 -10.10 1.82 -5.39
N THR A 47 -8.90 1.26 -5.52
CA THR A 47 -7.68 2.04 -5.80
C THR A 47 -7.80 2.74 -7.16
N TYR A 48 -8.24 2.03 -8.20
CA TYR A 48 -8.37 2.58 -9.55
C TYR A 48 -9.37 3.73 -9.64
N MET A 49 -10.48 3.66 -8.90
CA MET A 49 -11.53 4.69 -8.92
C MET A 49 -11.14 5.96 -8.19
N TYR A 50 -10.06 5.95 -7.42
CA TYR A 50 -9.60 7.14 -6.72
C TYR A 50 -9.18 8.23 -7.70
N GLU A 51 -9.60 9.47 -7.42
CA GLU A 51 -9.21 10.67 -8.16
C GLU A 51 -8.44 11.60 -7.21
N PRO A 52 -7.11 11.74 -7.39
CA PRO A 52 -6.29 12.55 -6.48
C PRO A 52 -6.62 14.05 -6.52
N ALA A 53 -7.01 14.56 -7.68
CA ALA A 53 -7.25 15.99 -7.91
C ALA A 53 -8.54 16.24 -8.71
N PRO A 54 -9.73 15.96 -8.13
CA PRO A 54 -11.01 16.19 -8.80
C PRO A 54 -11.15 17.61 -9.35
N GLN A 55 -11.90 17.78 -10.43
CA GLN A 55 -12.03 19.09 -11.10
C GLN A 55 -12.62 20.18 -10.21
N ASP A 56 -13.52 19.80 -9.31
CA ASP A 56 -14.20 20.69 -8.35
C ASP A 56 -13.40 20.93 -7.06
N MET A 57 -12.21 20.34 -6.94
CA MET A 57 -11.37 20.47 -5.73
C MET A 57 -10.66 21.83 -5.70
N PRO A 58 -10.88 22.65 -4.66
CA PRO A 58 -10.10 23.88 -4.47
C PRO A 58 -8.60 23.57 -4.31
N GLY A 59 -7.75 24.30 -5.03
CA GLY A 59 -6.30 24.10 -4.97
C GLY A 59 -5.80 22.84 -5.70
N ARG A 60 -6.58 22.25 -6.58
CA ARG A 60 -6.22 21.03 -7.33
C ARG A 60 -4.87 21.14 -8.06
N GLU A 61 -4.51 22.33 -8.52
CA GLU A 61 -3.22 22.61 -9.18
C GLU A 61 -2.01 22.46 -8.25
N ARG A 62 -2.25 22.33 -6.95
CA ARG A 62 -1.23 22.06 -5.91
C ARG A 62 -1.01 20.58 -5.66
N VAL A 63 -1.86 19.71 -6.21
CA VAL A 63 -1.68 18.26 -6.10
C VAL A 63 -0.59 17.82 -7.05
N LEU A 64 0.55 17.41 -6.48
CA LEU A 64 1.72 16.96 -7.23
C LEU A 64 1.59 15.52 -7.71
N GLY A 65 0.70 14.74 -7.10
CA GLY A 65 0.48 13.36 -7.45
C GLY A 65 -0.13 12.54 -6.30
N VAL A 66 -0.01 11.22 -6.43
CA VAL A 66 -0.50 10.23 -5.47
C VAL A 66 0.64 9.32 -5.02
N GLN A 67 0.57 8.87 -3.78
CA GLN A 67 1.47 7.88 -3.20
C GLN A 67 0.65 6.72 -2.64
N ALA A 68 1.19 5.51 -2.70
CA ALA A 68 0.69 4.37 -1.97
C ALA A 68 1.67 3.98 -0.86
N ASN A 69 1.13 3.49 0.24
CA ASN A 69 1.89 2.94 1.36
C ASN A 69 1.67 1.43 1.47
N LEU A 70 2.71 0.73 1.84
CA LEU A 70 2.69 -0.67 2.25
C LEU A 70 3.40 -0.76 3.59
N TRP A 71 2.64 -0.64 4.67
CA TRP A 71 3.15 -0.83 6.02
C TRP A 71 3.31 -2.32 6.30
N THR A 72 4.34 -2.69 7.03
CA THR A 72 4.77 -4.09 7.10
C THR A 72 4.48 -4.78 8.43
N GLU A 73 3.67 -4.19 9.30
CA GLU A 73 3.31 -4.76 10.60
C GLU A 73 2.67 -6.16 10.51
N ARG A 74 2.03 -6.45 9.36
CA ARG A 74 1.39 -7.75 9.08
C ARG A 74 2.02 -8.46 7.88
N ILE A 75 3.13 -7.94 7.33
CA ILE A 75 3.77 -8.44 6.11
C ILE A 75 5.15 -8.96 6.46
N ALA A 76 5.25 -10.27 6.66
CA ALA A 76 6.42 -10.92 7.20
C ALA A 76 7.52 -11.20 6.15
N THR A 77 7.18 -11.30 4.86
CA THR A 77 8.13 -11.71 3.82
C THR A 77 8.04 -10.83 2.58
N PRO A 78 9.11 -10.76 1.77
CA PRO A 78 9.09 -10.08 0.48
C PRO A 78 8.00 -10.62 -0.46
N GLU A 79 7.78 -11.92 -0.50
CA GLU A 79 6.77 -12.56 -1.33
C GLU A 79 5.36 -12.14 -0.92
N TYR A 80 5.14 -11.93 0.39
CA TYR A 80 3.87 -11.41 0.87
C TYR A 80 3.72 -9.92 0.54
N ALA A 81 4.79 -9.14 0.60
CA ALA A 81 4.77 -7.75 0.15
C ALA A 81 4.43 -7.64 -1.36
N GLU A 82 4.99 -8.50 -2.19
CA GLU A 82 4.67 -8.60 -3.62
C GLU A 82 3.20 -8.94 -3.85
N TYR A 83 2.68 -9.93 -3.12
CA TYR A 83 1.26 -10.28 -3.13
C TYR A 83 0.38 -9.09 -2.79
N MET A 84 0.73 -8.32 -1.79
CA MET A 84 -0.03 -7.15 -1.35
C MET A 84 0.08 -5.97 -2.34
N LEU A 85 1.21 -5.82 -3.02
CA LEU A 85 1.43 -4.77 -4.02
C LEU A 85 0.68 -5.04 -5.33
N TYR A 86 0.86 -6.24 -5.89
CA TYR A 86 0.33 -6.57 -7.22
C TYR A 86 -1.08 -7.15 -7.15
N PRO A 87 -2.03 -6.67 -8.01
CA PRO A 87 -1.86 -5.69 -9.09
C PRO A 87 -2.11 -4.23 -8.71
N ARG A 88 -2.40 -3.90 -7.45
CA ARG A 88 -2.86 -2.56 -7.04
C ARG A 88 -1.87 -1.44 -7.35
N VAL A 89 -0.57 -1.74 -7.34
CA VAL A 89 0.46 -0.77 -7.75
C VAL A 89 0.30 -0.31 -9.20
N PHE A 90 -0.25 -1.16 -10.08
CA PHE A 90 -0.57 -0.75 -11.46
C PHE A 90 -1.70 0.27 -11.49
N ALA A 91 -2.71 0.13 -10.61
CA ALA A 91 -3.77 1.11 -10.48
C ALA A 91 -3.24 2.46 -9.96
N VAL A 92 -2.33 2.43 -8.98
CA VAL A 92 -1.67 3.65 -8.48
C VAL A 92 -0.89 4.34 -9.60
N ALA A 93 -0.16 3.58 -10.40
CA ALA A 93 0.56 4.13 -11.56
C ALA A 93 -0.41 4.73 -12.59
N GLU A 94 -1.50 4.03 -12.90
CA GLU A 94 -2.49 4.51 -13.87
C GLU A 94 -3.13 5.83 -13.43
N ILE A 95 -3.61 5.92 -12.19
CA ILE A 95 -4.23 7.17 -11.68
C ILE A 95 -3.25 8.31 -11.49
N ALA A 96 -1.94 8.02 -11.39
CA ALA A 96 -0.90 9.03 -11.29
C ALA A 96 -0.51 9.63 -12.66
N TRP A 97 -0.63 8.87 -13.74
CA TRP A 97 -0.10 9.23 -15.06
C TRP A 97 -1.17 9.41 -16.14
N SER A 98 -2.41 8.96 -15.90
CA SER A 98 -3.49 9.06 -16.87
C SER A 98 -4.44 10.19 -16.54
N ALA A 99 -4.88 10.90 -17.57
CA ALA A 99 -5.93 11.90 -17.38
C ALA A 99 -7.25 11.21 -16.96
N PRO A 100 -8.03 11.79 -16.05
CA PRO A 100 -9.25 11.17 -15.52
C PRO A 100 -10.25 10.77 -16.60
N GLU A 101 -10.31 11.53 -17.68
CA GLU A 101 -11.22 11.32 -18.82
C GLU A 101 -10.88 10.06 -19.64
N LEU A 102 -9.64 9.57 -19.51
CA LEU A 102 -9.14 8.38 -20.19
C LEU A 102 -9.28 7.10 -19.34
N LYS A 103 -9.82 7.20 -18.13
CA LYS A 103 -9.95 6.06 -17.23
C LYS A 103 -11.06 5.13 -17.70
N ASP A 104 -10.67 3.88 -18.00
CA ASP A 104 -11.55 2.76 -18.33
C ASP A 104 -11.10 1.55 -17.50
N TYR A 105 -11.92 1.16 -16.53
CA TYR A 105 -11.57 0.08 -15.61
C TYR A 105 -11.47 -1.28 -16.30
N GLU A 106 -12.32 -1.58 -17.28
CA GLU A 106 -12.28 -2.88 -17.94
C GLU A 106 -11.04 -3.00 -18.84
N ASP A 107 -10.69 -1.94 -19.56
CA ASP A 107 -9.44 -1.91 -20.32
C ASP A 107 -8.22 -1.99 -19.38
N PHE A 108 -8.22 -1.22 -18.29
CA PHE A 108 -7.17 -1.29 -17.29
C PHE A 108 -7.04 -2.71 -16.71
N ARG A 109 -8.16 -3.33 -16.31
CA ARG A 109 -8.18 -4.68 -15.74
C ARG A 109 -7.60 -5.70 -16.73
N ARG A 110 -7.96 -5.62 -17.99
CA ARG A 110 -7.41 -6.47 -19.07
C ARG A 110 -5.89 -6.31 -19.17
N ARG A 111 -5.38 -5.08 -19.19
CA ARG A 111 -3.94 -4.78 -19.21
C ARG A 111 -3.23 -5.26 -17.93
N ALA A 112 -3.86 -5.10 -16.77
CA ALA A 112 -3.32 -5.56 -15.49
C ALA A 112 -3.17 -7.09 -15.47
N LEU A 113 -4.15 -7.86 -15.97
CA LEU A 113 -4.05 -9.31 -16.10
C LEU A 113 -2.85 -9.71 -16.94
N MET A 114 -2.64 -9.10 -18.10
CA MET A 114 -1.47 -9.38 -18.95
C MET A 114 -0.15 -9.05 -18.24
N ARG A 115 -0.12 -7.98 -17.43
CA ARG A 115 1.08 -7.58 -16.67
C ARG A 115 1.35 -8.52 -15.50
N ILE A 116 0.33 -9.04 -14.84
CA ILE A 116 0.46 -10.06 -13.79
C ILE A 116 1.23 -11.28 -14.32
N ASP A 117 0.87 -11.78 -15.49
CA ASP A 117 1.54 -12.92 -16.09
C ASP A 117 3.03 -12.64 -16.34
N ALA A 118 3.34 -11.45 -16.83
CA ALA A 118 4.73 -11.03 -17.03
C ALA A 118 5.52 -10.87 -15.71
N VAL A 119 4.86 -10.42 -14.64
CA VAL A 119 5.46 -10.29 -13.30
C VAL A 119 5.70 -11.66 -12.68
N ARG A 120 4.72 -12.57 -12.78
CA ARG A 120 4.85 -13.98 -12.35
C ARG A 120 5.95 -14.72 -13.10
N ALA A 121 6.09 -14.48 -14.39
CA ALA A 121 7.17 -15.08 -15.21
C ALA A 121 8.57 -14.66 -14.75
N LYS A 122 8.69 -13.54 -14.01
CA LYS A 122 9.93 -13.10 -13.36
C LYS A 122 10.11 -13.64 -11.94
N GLY A 123 9.20 -14.47 -11.46
CA GLY A 123 9.26 -15.09 -10.13
C GLY A 123 8.59 -14.28 -9.00
N TYR A 124 7.94 -13.16 -9.30
CA TYR A 124 7.23 -12.37 -8.27
C TYR A 124 5.88 -13.00 -7.91
N ASN A 125 5.54 -12.93 -6.63
CA ASN A 125 4.23 -13.31 -6.14
C ASN A 125 3.19 -12.22 -6.46
N THR A 126 1.94 -12.60 -6.71
CA THR A 126 0.88 -11.63 -7.02
C THR A 126 -0.46 -12.11 -6.48
N PHE A 127 -1.29 -11.17 -6.06
CA PHE A 127 -2.71 -11.48 -5.83
C PHE A 127 -3.35 -12.07 -7.09
N ASP A 128 -4.21 -13.05 -6.92
CA ASP A 128 -4.91 -13.66 -8.04
C ASP A 128 -6.18 -12.89 -8.42
N LEU A 129 -6.03 -11.99 -9.35
CA LEU A 129 -7.14 -11.22 -9.89
C LEU A 129 -8.17 -12.08 -10.65
N ALA A 130 -7.80 -13.27 -11.09
CA ALA A 130 -8.67 -14.21 -11.82
C ALA A 130 -9.42 -15.19 -10.89
N GLY A 131 -9.03 -15.27 -9.60
CA GLY A 131 -9.72 -16.07 -8.59
C GLY A 131 -9.16 -17.48 -8.37
N SER A 132 -7.94 -17.80 -8.84
CA SER A 132 -7.44 -19.17 -8.86
C SER A 132 -6.26 -19.49 -7.94
N VAL A 133 -5.56 -18.51 -7.38
CA VAL A 133 -4.41 -18.79 -6.50
C VAL A 133 -4.47 -17.95 -5.23
N ARG A 134 -4.30 -18.59 -4.13
CA ARG A 134 -4.19 -18.01 -2.78
C ARG A 134 -2.75 -17.58 -2.53
N GLY A 135 -2.54 -16.36 -2.08
CA GLY A 135 -1.28 -16.02 -1.42
C GLY A 135 -1.15 -16.87 -0.15
N GLU A 136 -0.10 -17.65 -0.03
CA GLU A 136 0.15 -18.41 1.20
C GLU A 136 0.64 -17.44 2.29
N ARG A 137 0.03 -17.51 3.45
CA ARG A 137 0.57 -16.86 4.65
C ARG A 137 1.83 -17.63 5.05
N PRO A 138 2.96 -16.95 5.27
CA PRO A 138 4.12 -17.61 5.87
C PRO A 138 3.74 -18.27 7.20
N GLU A 139 4.07 -19.53 7.38
CA GLU A 139 3.73 -20.29 8.61
C GLU A 139 4.52 -19.82 9.84
N SER A 140 5.63 -19.11 9.62
CA SER A 140 6.47 -18.57 10.69
C SER A 140 7.13 -17.27 10.27
N LEU A 141 7.29 -16.38 11.23
CA LEU A 141 8.17 -15.23 11.10
C LEU A 141 9.59 -15.71 11.40
N GLU A 142 10.44 -15.81 10.39
CA GLU A 142 11.87 -15.98 10.63
C GLU A 142 12.48 -14.67 11.14
N GLU A 143 13.49 -14.78 11.98
CA GLU A 143 14.23 -13.64 12.50
C GLU A 143 14.83 -12.84 11.35
N VAL A 144 14.42 -11.58 11.21
CA VAL A 144 14.88 -10.72 10.12
C VAL A 144 16.29 -10.24 10.43
N ARG A 145 17.26 -10.67 9.65
CA ARG A 145 18.63 -10.14 9.68
C ARG A 145 18.70 -8.84 8.89
N HIS A 146 18.65 -7.71 9.59
CA HIS A 146 18.92 -6.40 8.98
C HIS A 146 20.06 -5.67 9.71
N LEU A 147 20.65 -4.67 9.05
CA LEU A 147 21.84 -3.97 9.54
C LEU A 147 21.62 -3.18 10.85
N ALA A 148 20.36 -2.90 11.19
CA ALA A 148 20.02 -2.17 12.42
C ALA A 148 19.82 -3.07 13.64
N VAL A 149 19.85 -4.41 13.51
CA VAL A 149 19.72 -5.33 14.66
C VAL A 149 20.82 -5.07 15.67
N GLY A 150 20.44 -4.80 16.92
CA GLY A 150 21.36 -4.51 18.01
C GLY A 150 21.98 -3.10 17.98
N CYS A 151 21.63 -2.26 17.02
CA CYS A 151 22.10 -0.87 17.01
C CYS A 151 21.45 -0.07 18.16
N PRO A 152 22.19 0.83 18.81
CA PRO A 152 21.60 1.70 19.82
C PRO A 152 20.60 2.67 19.19
N VAL A 153 19.45 2.85 19.86
CA VAL A 153 18.39 3.76 19.41
C VAL A 153 18.30 4.93 20.37
N THR A 154 18.24 6.15 19.83
CA THR A 154 18.00 7.36 20.60
C THR A 154 16.69 7.99 20.12
N TYR A 155 15.74 8.18 21.03
CA TYR A 155 14.50 8.85 20.75
C TYR A 155 14.63 10.34 21.03
N ALA A 156 14.17 11.17 20.10
CA ALA A 156 14.16 12.63 20.26
C ALA A 156 12.92 13.12 21.03
N SER A 157 11.91 12.27 21.21
CA SER A 157 10.68 12.55 21.96
C SER A 157 10.18 11.27 22.63
N GLU A 158 9.26 11.40 23.57
CA GLU A 158 8.52 10.26 24.09
C GLU A 158 7.66 9.63 22.97
N TRP A 159 7.55 8.30 22.96
CA TRP A 159 6.70 7.62 22.01
C TRP A 159 5.23 7.80 22.33
N TYR A 160 4.42 7.71 21.32
CA TYR A 160 2.98 7.81 21.45
C TYR A 160 2.40 6.51 22.00
N GLU A 161 1.60 6.59 23.08
CA GLU A 161 0.99 5.42 23.73
C GLU A 161 0.12 4.54 22.82
N GLY A 162 -0.40 5.11 21.72
CA GLY A 162 -1.19 4.39 20.72
C GLY A 162 -0.37 3.43 19.85
N TYR A 163 0.97 3.47 19.94
CA TYR A 163 1.88 2.55 19.27
C TYR A 163 2.82 1.92 20.30
N PRO A 164 2.33 0.96 21.10
CA PRO A 164 3.14 0.34 22.13
C PRO A 164 4.32 -0.39 21.50
N ALA A 165 5.49 -0.19 22.09
CA ALA A 165 6.71 -0.88 21.75
C ALA A 165 7.26 -1.56 23.02
N ASP A 166 7.99 -2.66 22.85
CA ASP A 166 8.56 -3.44 23.96
C ASP A 166 9.75 -2.75 24.66
N GLY A 167 9.95 -1.46 24.39
CA GLY A 167 11.01 -0.64 24.97
C GLY A 167 11.94 -0.04 23.92
N PRO A 168 13.00 0.68 24.38
CA PRO A 168 13.89 1.42 23.49
C PRO A 168 14.61 0.58 22.42
N GLY A 169 14.73 -0.73 22.63
CA GLY A 169 15.39 -1.64 21.69
C GLY A 169 14.47 -2.24 20.63
N SER A 170 13.15 -2.03 20.70
CA SER A 170 12.18 -2.72 19.86
C SER A 170 12.32 -2.43 18.36
N LEU A 171 12.93 -1.31 17.97
CA LEU A 171 13.20 -1.01 16.56
C LEU A 171 14.40 -1.79 15.99
N THR A 172 15.22 -2.39 16.84
CA THR A 172 16.49 -3.03 16.45
C THR A 172 16.68 -4.40 17.07
N ASP A 173 15.62 -5.02 17.60
CA ASP A 173 15.68 -6.34 18.25
C ASP A 173 15.60 -7.51 17.25
N GLY A 174 15.35 -7.21 15.98
CA GLY A 174 15.22 -8.22 14.92
C GLY A 174 13.89 -8.95 14.91
N LYS A 175 12.94 -8.55 15.76
CA LYS A 175 11.59 -9.13 15.78
C LYS A 175 10.66 -8.31 14.91
N LEU A 176 9.75 -8.99 14.26
CA LEU A 176 8.63 -8.37 13.57
C LEU A 176 7.48 -8.22 14.57
N GLY A 177 7.05 -6.97 14.78
CA GLY A 177 5.98 -6.62 15.71
C GLY A 177 4.58 -7.09 15.25
#